data_169191571fb74dc7fa70bd2ab7f9ff54
#
_entry.id   169191571fb74dc7fa70bd2ab7f9ff54
#
_cell.length_a   1.000
_cell.length_b   1.000
_cell.length_c   1.000
_cell.angle_alpha   90.00
_cell.angle_beta   90.00
_cell.angle_gamma   90.00
#
_symmetry.space_group_name_H-M   'P 1'
#
loop_
_entity.id
_entity.type
_entity.pdbx_description
1 polymer ?
#
loop_
_entity_poly.entity_id
_entity_poly.type
_entity_poly.pdbx_seq_one_letter_code
_entity_poly.pdbx_strand_id
1 'polypeptide(L)'
;MSGERLAIAAVAAAACSWRAPADWSVLAFSDRQLALKSQDDRRPPAAVVNDLLRLRGRGTTDLDGALRSSARQLERSRAKRRVTILLSDCRATAGVDPQAAARRLDELWVIAPEDDADDAAEFARRAGARFATVGGAFDIPAALAAVL
;
A
#
# COMPACT_ATOMS: atom_id res chain seq x y z
N MET A 1 -11.00 -6.79 -6.26
CA MET A 1 -11.28 -5.63 -5.38
C MET A 1 -12.59 -4.99 -5.77
N SER A 2 -13.34 -4.55 -4.79
CA SER A 2 -14.53 -3.74 -5.06
C SER A 2 -14.15 -2.34 -5.57
N GLY A 3 -15.08 -1.64 -6.23
CA GLY A 3 -14.85 -0.28 -6.70
C GLY A 3 -14.44 0.68 -5.59
N GLU A 4 -14.96 0.51 -4.38
CA GLU A 4 -14.59 1.31 -3.22
C GLU A 4 -13.12 1.13 -2.83
N ARG A 5 -12.62 -0.10 -2.82
CA ARG A 5 -11.20 -0.36 -2.52
C ARG A 5 -10.26 0.24 -3.57
N LEU A 6 -10.67 0.21 -4.83
CA LEU A 6 -9.89 0.85 -5.91
C LEU A 6 -9.91 2.36 -5.78
N ALA A 7 -11.05 2.96 -5.40
CA ALA A 7 -11.15 4.39 -5.14
C ALA A 7 -10.24 4.82 -3.98
N ILE A 8 -10.22 4.04 -2.89
CA ILE A 8 -9.32 4.25 -1.76
C ILE A 8 -7.86 4.26 -2.23
N ALA A 9 -7.48 3.26 -3.01
CA ALA A 9 -6.11 3.15 -3.55
C ALA A 9 -5.75 4.33 -4.46
N ALA A 10 -6.68 4.76 -5.31
CA ALA A 10 -6.48 5.88 -6.23
C ALA A 10 -6.25 7.20 -5.46
N VAL A 11 -7.05 7.47 -4.42
CA VAL A 11 -6.89 8.67 -3.60
C VAL A 11 -5.55 8.62 -2.84
N ALA A 12 -5.17 7.46 -2.32
CA ALA A 12 -3.89 7.29 -1.63
C ALA A 12 -2.70 7.53 -2.57
N ALA A 13 -2.75 6.98 -3.79
CA ALA A 13 -1.71 7.19 -4.80
C ALA A 13 -1.58 8.67 -5.17
N ALA A 14 -2.71 9.35 -5.38
CA ALA A 14 -2.72 10.78 -5.65
C ALA A 14 -2.09 11.60 -4.52
N ALA A 15 -2.40 11.27 -3.27
CA ALA A 15 -1.83 11.94 -2.10
C ALA A 15 -0.32 11.74 -2.01
N CYS A 16 0.17 10.52 -2.26
CA CYS A 16 1.61 10.23 -2.28
C CYS A 16 2.32 11.03 -3.38
N SER A 17 1.74 11.09 -4.57
CA SER A 17 2.31 11.86 -5.69
C SER A 17 2.36 13.36 -5.40
N TRP A 18 1.37 13.88 -4.69
CA TRP A 18 1.33 15.27 -4.26
C TRP A 18 2.42 15.57 -3.24
N ARG A 19 2.59 14.67 -2.25
CA ARG A 19 3.55 14.86 -1.15
C ARG A 19 5.00 14.70 -1.58
N ALA A 20 5.28 13.77 -2.49
CA ALA A 20 6.62 13.46 -2.95
C ALA A 20 6.63 13.26 -4.48
N PRO A 21 6.52 14.33 -5.28
CA PRO A 21 6.26 14.23 -6.73
C PRO A 21 7.28 13.42 -7.53
N ALA A 22 8.52 13.37 -7.08
CA ALA A 22 9.60 12.66 -7.78
C ALA A 22 10.01 11.36 -7.10
N ASP A 23 9.37 10.98 -5.99
CA ASP A 23 9.85 9.87 -5.16
C ASP A 23 8.69 9.09 -4.54
N TRP A 24 7.96 8.37 -5.38
CA TRP A 24 6.85 7.54 -4.98
C TRP A 24 6.68 6.35 -5.91
N SER A 25 6.07 5.29 -5.42
CA SER A 25 5.74 4.10 -6.19
C SER A 25 4.38 3.57 -5.82
N VAL A 26 3.80 2.80 -6.72
CA VAL A 26 2.52 2.11 -6.50
C VAL A 26 2.65 0.68 -6.97
N LEU A 27 2.39 -0.25 -6.05
CA LEU A 27 2.36 -1.67 -6.31
C LEU A 27 0.95 -2.21 -6.09
N ALA A 28 0.44 -2.92 -7.08
CA ALA A 28 -0.74 -3.75 -6.92
C ALA A 28 -0.29 -5.18 -6.67
N PHE A 29 -1.01 -5.90 -5.84
CA PHE A 29 -0.65 -7.27 -5.54
C PHE A 29 -1.86 -8.18 -5.32
N SER A 30 -1.67 -9.44 -5.70
CA SER A 30 -2.54 -10.56 -5.39
C SER A 30 -1.62 -11.78 -5.16
N ASP A 31 -1.68 -12.80 -5.98
CA ASP A 31 -0.65 -13.86 -6.03
C ASP A 31 0.66 -13.37 -6.66
N ARG A 32 0.60 -12.25 -7.36
CA ARG A 32 1.74 -11.58 -8.00
C ARG A 32 1.78 -10.11 -7.63
N GLN A 33 2.94 -9.50 -7.80
CA GLN A 33 3.15 -8.08 -7.60
C GLN A 33 3.31 -7.40 -8.96
N LEU A 34 2.61 -6.28 -9.14
CA LEU A 34 2.65 -5.47 -10.34
C LEU A 34 2.99 -4.03 -9.97
N ALA A 35 4.12 -3.55 -10.45
CA ALA A 35 4.47 -2.14 -10.29
C ALA A 35 3.70 -1.30 -11.31
N LEU A 36 2.69 -0.58 -10.85
CA LEU A 36 1.98 0.40 -11.68
C LEU A 36 2.85 1.64 -11.90
N LYS A 37 3.66 1.97 -10.91
CA LYS A 37 4.70 2.97 -11.02
C LYS A 37 5.90 2.57 -10.16
N SER A 38 7.06 2.46 -10.77
CA SER A 38 8.31 2.25 -10.04
C SER A 38 8.78 3.55 -9.39
N GLN A 39 9.58 3.43 -8.32
CA GLN A 39 10.02 4.56 -7.50
C GLN A 39 10.71 5.66 -8.31
N ASP A 40 11.56 5.27 -9.23
CA ASP A 40 12.37 6.14 -10.07
C ASP A 40 11.76 6.45 -11.45
N ASP A 41 10.56 5.93 -11.72
CA ASP A 41 9.82 6.19 -12.95
C ASP A 41 9.11 7.55 -12.86
N ARG A 42 9.01 8.25 -13.98
CA ARG A 42 8.37 9.57 -14.07
C ARG A 42 6.95 9.51 -14.61
N ARG A 43 6.27 8.44 -14.35
CA ARG A 43 4.89 8.25 -14.79
C ARG A 43 3.96 9.32 -14.22
N PRO A 44 3.10 9.97 -15.04
CA PRO A 44 2.15 10.95 -14.52
C PRO A 44 1.16 10.32 -13.53
N PRO A 45 0.79 11.01 -12.44
CA PRO A 45 -0.18 10.49 -11.48
C PRO A 45 -1.51 10.06 -12.10
N ALA A 46 -2.03 10.84 -13.06
CA ALA A 46 -3.29 10.51 -13.73
C ALA A 46 -3.24 9.15 -14.46
N ALA A 47 -2.11 8.82 -15.08
CA ALA A 47 -1.95 7.52 -15.75
C ALA A 47 -1.94 6.37 -14.74
N VAL A 48 -1.30 6.55 -13.59
CA VAL A 48 -1.27 5.55 -12.51
C VAL A 48 -2.65 5.35 -11.91
N VAL A 49 -3.37 6.42 -11.64
CA VAL A 49 -4.76 6.36 -11.14
C VAL A 49 -5.67 5.63 -12.13
N ASN A 50 -5.56 5.92 -13.42
CA ASN A 50 -6.35 5.23 -14.43
C ASN A 50 -6.06 3.73 -14.45
N ASP A 51 -4.81 3.33 -14.32
CA ASP A 51 -4.44 1.91 -14.28
C ASP A 51 -4.96 1.23 -13.00
N LEU A 52 -4.88 1.91 -11.86
CA LEU A 52 -5.47 1.42 -10.61
C LEU A 52 -6.95 1.12 -10.75
N LEU A 53 -7.71 2.05 -11.35
CA LEU A 53 -9.15 1.92 -11.49
C LEU A 53 -9.55 0.81 -12.48
N ARG A 54 -8.64 0.34 -13.32
CA ARG A 54 -8.86 -0.77 -14.25
C ARG A 54 -8.50 -2.14 -13.69
N LEU A 55 -7.91 -2.21 -12.51
CA LEU A 55 -7.50 -3.48 -11.92
C LEU A 55 -8.70 -4.40 -11.66
N ARG A 56 -8.46 -5.69 -11.84
CA ARG A 56 -9.39 -6.76 -11.47
C ARG A 56 -8.69 -7.65 -10.46
N GLY A 57 -9.18 -7.64 -9.22
CA GLY A 57 -8.66 -8.51 -8.17
C GLY A 57 -9.09 -9.95 -8.40
N ARG A 58 -8.14 -10.87 -8.40
CA ARG A 58 -8.37 -12.32 -8.50
C ARG A 58 -7.29 -13.08 -7.76
N GLY A 59 -7.68 -14.24 -7.25
CA GLY A 59 -6.76 -15.22 -6.70
C GLY A 59 -6.38 -14.97 -5.25
N THR A 60 -5.25 -15.53 -4.89
CA THR A 60 -4.72 -15.50 -3.53
C THR A 60 -3.94 -14.21 -3.25
N THR A 61 -3.69 -13.95 -1.99
CA THR A 61 -2.97 -12.75 -1.56
C THR A 61 -1.59 -13.13 -1.01
N ASP A 62 -0.54 -12.74 -1.72
CA ASP A 62 0.86 -12.89 -1.29
C ASP A 62 1.35 -11.58 -0.66
N LEU A 63 1.10 -11.43 0.62
CA LEU A 63 1.45 -10.23 1.36
C LEU A 63 2.97 -10.11 1.54
N ASP A 64 3.67 -11.22 1.79
CA ASP A 64 5.12 -11.23 1.92
C ASP A 64 5.80 -10.71 0.64
N GLY A 65 5.39 -11.22 -0.52
CA GLY A 65 5.92 -10.75 -1.81
C GLY A 65 5.66 -9.27 -2.04
N ALA A 66 4.50 -8.77 -1.68
CA ALA A 66 4.16 -7.35 -1.77
C ALA A 66 5.09 -6.48 -0.92
N LEU A 67 5.34 -6.87 0.32
CA LEU A 67 6.20 -6.11 1.24
C LEU A 67 7.66 -6.15 0.80
N ARG A 68 8.14 -7.28 0.30
CA ARG A 68 9.50 -7.39 -0.27
C ARG A 68 9.66 -6.51 -1.51
N SER A 69 8.66 -6.48 -2.37
CA SER A 69 8.66 -5.60 -3.55
C SER A 69 8.65 -4.13 -3.16
N SER A 70 7.92 -3.77 -2.11
CA SER A 70 7.91 -2.41 -1.56
C SER A 70 9.30 -2.00 -1.05
N ALA A 71 9.97 -2.89 -0.33
CA ALA A 71 11.32 -2.63 0.15
C ALA A 71 12.29 -2.39 -1.01
N ARG A 72 12.22 -3.19 -2.07
CA ARG A 72 13.05 -3.01 -3.26
C ARG A 72 12.79 -1.69 -3.97
N GLN A 73 11.54 -1.23 -4.01
CA GLN A 73 11.21 0.09 -4.55
C GLN A 73 11.88 1.20 -3.73
N LEU A 74 11.76 1.13 -2.41
CA LEU A 74 12.29 2.15 -1.52
C LEU A 74 13.82 2.18 -1.46
N GLU A 75 14.50 1.11 -1.82
CA GLU A 75 15.97 1.12 -1.99
C GLU A 75 16.44 2.15 -3.04
N ARG A 76 15.57 2.51 -3.98
CA ARG A 76 15.84 3.51 -5.01
C ARG A 76 15.63 4.93 -4.54
N SER A 77 15.03 5.12 -3.36
CA SER A 77 14.81 6.43 -2.78
C SER A 77 16.04 6.90 -2.00
N ARG A 78 16.34 8.17 -2.10
CA ARG A 78 17.38 8.84 -1.30
C ARG A 78 16.80 9.61 -0.12
N ALA A 79 15.52 9.53 0.10
CA ALA A 79 14.86 10.21 1.21
C ALA A 79 15.33 9.65 2.56
N LYS A 80 15.42 10.52 3.56
CA LYS A 80 15.74 10.10 4.93
C LYS A 80 14.59 9.32 5.56
N ARG A 81 13.35 9.70 5.24
CA ARG A 81 12.14 9.01 5.70
C ARG A 81 11.54 8.24 4.54
N ARG A 82 11.42 6.93 4.70
CA ARG A 82 10.85 6.02 3.68
C ARG A 82 9.62 5.34 4.28
N VAL A 83 8.47 5.61 3.70
CA VAL A 83 7.19 5.15 4.21
C VAL A 83 6.54 4.18 3.23
N THR A 84 6.05 3.05 3.75
CA THR A 84 5.18 2.14 3.00
C THR A 84 3.78 2.26 3.56
N ILE A 85 2.81 2.45 2.68
CA ILE A 85 1.39 2.47 3.02
C ILE A 85 0.76 1.22 2.40
N LEU A 86 0.32 0.31 3.26
CA LEU A 86 -0.33 -0.93 2.86
C LEU A 86 -1.84 -0.77 3.03
N LEU A 87 -2.55 -0.83 1.92
CA LEU A 87 -4.02 -0.80 1.88
C LEU A 87 -4.52 -2.24 1.74
N SER A 88 -4.88 -2.88 2.84
CA SER A 88 -5.24 -4.30 2.86
C SER A 88 -5.97 -4.69 4.14
N ASP A 89 -6.83 -5.71 4.04
CA ASP A 89 -7.35 -6.42 5.21
C ASP A 89 -6.31 -7.36 5.85
N CYS A 90 -5.15 -7.52 5.20
CA CYS A 90 -4.03 -8.37 5.63
C CYS A 90 -4.37 -9.85 5.78
N ARG A 91 -5.35 -10.34 5.07
CA ARG A 91 -5.64 -11.77 4.96
C ARG A 91 -4.72 -12.41 3.95
N ALA A 92 -3.53 -12.80 4.39
CA ALA A 92 -2.58 -13.50 3.55
C ALA A 92 -3.06 -14.94 3.32
N THR A 93 -3.32 -15.28 2.07
CA THR A 93 -3.82 -16.61 1.67
C THR A 93 -2.80 -17.42 0.89
N ALA A 94 -1.65 -16.84 0.61
CA ALA A 94 -0.55 -17.47 -0.12
C ALA A 94 0.80 -16.89 0.33
N GLY A 95 1.87 -17.58 0.00
CA GLY A 95 3.22 -17.15 0.32
C GLY A 95 3.65 -17.49 1.75
N VAL A 96 4.78 -16.94 2.15
CA VAL A 96 5.33 -17.13 3.48
C VAL A 96 4.75 -16.11 4.46
N ASP A 97 5.01 -16.29 5.77
CA ASP A 97 4.60 -15.35 6.80
C ASP A 97 5.20 -13.96 6.49
N PRO A 98 4.37 -12.92 6.36
CA PRO A 98 4.83 -11.58 5.97
C PRO A 98 5.54 -10.79 7.09
N GLN A 99 5.60 -11.30 8.30
CA GLN A 99 6.14 -10.56 9.45
C GLN A 99 7.60 -10.15 9.27
N ALA A 100 8.43 -11.05 8.75
CA ALA A 100 9.86 -10.77 8.54
C ALA A 100 10.05 -9.66 7.49
N ALA A 101 9.30 -9.70 6.40
CA ALA A 101 9.35 -8.67 5.37
C ALA A 101 8.85 -7.30 5.89
N ALA A 102 7.78 -7.32 6.69
CA ALA A 102 7.24 -6.10 7.30
C ALA A 102 8.27 -5.40 8.20
N ARG A 103 9.01 -6.18 9.00
CA ARG A 103 10.02 -5.64 9.91
C ARG A 103 11.25 -5.05 9.24
N ARG A 104 11.45 -5.34 7.96
CA ARG A 104 12.56 -4.76 7.17
C ARG A 104 12.24 -3.38 6.62
N LEU A 105 10.97 -2.98 6.62
CA LEU A 105 10.56 -1.65 6.18
C LEU A 105 10.88 -0.61 7.25
N ASP A 106 11.35 0.57 6.84
CA ASP A 106 11.70 1.64 7.79
C ASP A 106 10.47 2.12 8.54
N GLU A 107 9.37 2.35 7.83
CA GLU A 107 8.10 2.78 8.42
C GLU A 107 6.97 2.14 7.60
N LEU A 108 6.11 1.40 8.29
CA LEU A 108 4.95 0.75 7.68
C LEU A 108 3.66 1.24 8.34
N TRP A 109 2.74 1.69 7.51
CA TRP A 109 1.37 2.00 7.89
C TRP A 109 0.44 0.99 7.25
N VAL A 110 -0.40 0.38 8.05
CA VAL A 110 -1.45 -0.52 7.57
C VAL A 110 -2.77 0.23 7.68
N ILE A 111 -3.46 0.36 6.57
CA ILE A 111 -4.78 1.00 6.49
C ILE A 111 -5.77 -0.04 5.99
N ALA A 112 -6.76 -0.35 6.79
CA ALA A 112 -7.76 -1.38 6.51
C ALA A 112 -9.16 -0.79 6.43
N PRO A 113 -10.09 -1.49 5.73
CA PRO A 113 -11.49 -1.15 5.80
C PRO A 113 -12.01 -1.28 7.23
N GLU A 114 -12.80 -0.30 7.67
CA GLU A 114 -13.35 -0.26 9.03
C GLU A 114 -14.18 -1.50 9.39
N ASP A 115 -14.91 -2.02 8.41
CA ASP A 115 -15.76 -3.20 8.57
C ASP A 115 -15.02 -4.54 8.46
N ASP A 116 -13.70 -4.53 8.17
CA ASP A 116 -12.90 -5.74 7.99
C ASP A 116 -11.43 -5.48 8.41
N ALA A 117 -11.26 -5.11 9.66
CA ALA A 117 -9.98 -4.59 10.15
C ALA A 117 -9.24 -5.52 11.12
N ASP A 118 -9.85 -6.59 11.60
CA ASP A 118 -9.30 -7.40 12.71
C ASP A 118 -7.96 -8.05 12.36
N ASP A 119 -7.87 -8.69 11.19
CA ASP A 119 -6.63 -9.34 10.75
C ASP A 119 -5.52 -8.32 10.48
N ALA A 120 -5.88 -7.16 9.93
CA ALA A 120 -4.94 -6.08 9.67
C ALA A 120 -4.41 -5.45 10.97
N ALA A 121 -5.27 -5.29 11.97
CA ALA A 121 -4.86 -4.79 13.28
C ALA A 121 -3.88 -5.74 13.96
N GLU A 122 -4.16 -7.04 13.94
CA GLU A 122 -3.27 -8.07 14.50
C GLU A 122 -1.93 -8.13 13.74
N PHE A 123 -1.97 -8.07 12.43
CA PHE A 123 -0.76 -8.02 11.60
C PHE A 123 0.10 -6.80 11.96
N ALA A 124 -0.51 -5.62 12.02
CA ALA A 124 0.19 -4.38 12.35
C ALA A 124 0.81 -4.45 13.75
N ARG A 125 0.07 -4.96 14.73
CA ARG A 125 0.57 -5.14 16.11
C ARG A 125 1.81 -6.03 16.15
N ARG A 126 1.76 -7.18 15.47
CA ARG A 126 2.88 -8.14 15.44
C ARG A 126 4.08 -7.61 14.66
N ALA A 127 3.86 -6.85 13.63
CA ALA A 127 4.91 -6.26 12.80
C ALA A 127 5.53 -4.98 13.39
N GLY A 128 4.94 -4.43 14.43
CA GLY A 128 5.34 -3.12 14.96
C GLY A 128 4.99 -1.98 14.01
N ALA A 129 4.00 -2.19 13.14
CA ALA A 129 3.53 -1.19 12.19
C ALA A 129 2.48 -0.26 12.81
N ARG A 130 2.31 0.89 12.22
CA ARG A 130 1.20 1.78 12.56
C ARG A 130 -0.07 1.30 11.88
N PHE A 131 -1.21 1.64 12.46
CA PHE A 131 -2.49 1.12 11.98
C PHE A 131 -3.55 2.21 11.97
N ALA A 132 -4.38 2.21 10.92
CA ALA A 132 -5.56 3.06 10.82
C ALA A 132 -6.66 2.34 10.05
N THR A 133 -7.90 2.77 10.24
CA THR A 133 -9.04 2.27 9.48
C THR A 133 -9.69 3.40 8.70
N VAL A 134 -10.37 3.05 7.61
CA VAL A 134 -11.13 4.00 6.79
C VAL A 134 -12.50 3.40 6.46
N GLY A 135 -13.53 4.24 6.52
CA GLY A 135 -14.88 3.88 6.09
C GLY A 135 -15.06 3.92 4.58
N GLY A 136 -14.26 4.76 3.90
CA GLY A 136 -14.30 4.91 2.44
C GLY A 136 -13.21 5.85 1.94
N ALA A 137 -13.25 6.16 0.65
CA ALA A 137 -12.23 6.99 -0.01
C ALA A 137 -12.15 8.42 0.57
N PHE A 138 -13.25 8.95 1.08
CA PHE A 138 -13.29 10.29 1.67
C PHE A 138 -12.48 10.40 2.96
N ASP A 139 -12.22 9.29 3.65
CA ASP A 139 -11.44 9.27 4.89
C ASP A 139 -9.93 9.25 4.65
N ILE A 140 -9.50 8.93 3.43
CA ILE A 140 -8.09 8.78 3.10
C ILE A 140 -7.28 10.07 3.32
N PRO A 141 -7.73 11.25 2.89
CA PRO A 141 -6.95 12.47 3.12
C PRO A 141 -6.64 12.71 4.59
N ALA A 142 -7.61 12.52 5.48
CA ALA A 142 -7.41 12.67 6.93
C ALA A 142 -6.47 11.59 7.49
N ALA A 143 -6.63 10.34 7.06
CA ALA A 143 -5.75 9.25 7.48
C ALA A 143 -4.29 9.50 7.04
N LEU A 144 -4.09 9.93 5.81
CA LEU A 144 -2.75 10.18 5.27
C LEU A 144 -2.13 11.48 5.79
N ALA A 145 -2.91 12.44 6.25
CA ALA A 145 -2.37 13.63 6.89
C ALA A 145 -1.53 13.29 8.14
N ALA A 146 -1.87 12.20 8.82
CA ALA A 146 -1.08 11.71 9.96
C ALA A 146 0.17 10.94 9.51
N VAL A 147 0.20 10.43 8.29
CA VAL A 147 1.30 9.62 7.74
C VAL A 147 2.32 10.49 7.01
N LEU A 148 1.85 11.37 6.17
CA LEU A 148 2.65 12.18 5.26
C LEU A 148 2.84 13.59 5.81
#